data_7b89686f03d6d8a1da7b7c794f359018
#
_entry.id   7b89686f03d6d8a1da7b7c794f359018
#
_cell.length_a   1.000
_cell.length_b   1.000
_cell.length_c   1.000
_cell.angle_alpha   90.00
_cell.angle_beta   90.00
_cell.angle_gamma   90.00
#
_symmetry.space_group_name_H-M   'P 1'
#
loop_
_entity.id
_entity.type
_entity.pdbx_description
1 polymer ?
#
loop_
_entity_poly.entity_id
_entity_poly.type
_entity_poly.pdbx_seq_one_letter_code
_entity_poly.pdbx_strand_id
1 'polypeptide(L)'
;MNAPMNVLLPDALVMAAIIVAWLNDTFTGAAGRRLTYLIAVVASVVAGVWFAVQALDPHQYYFFSRMVVVDSFASMMKAVVSFGFAVTFVYSRKYLEDRDMFRGDVFLLGMFSLLGQLVMVSGNNFLTLYLGLELMSLSLYAVIALRRDAAQSSEAAMKYYVLGALASGFVLYGISMLYGATGSLELGEVYKAVSGNTDAAVLMFGVIFIVAGIAFKLGAVPFHMWVPDVYQGAPTAMTLFVGGGPKVAAFAWGLRFLVMGLLPLAQNWQTALVILAALSLIVGNITGIVQRNIKRMLAYSAISNMGFVLLGLLAGIVKGDAAAPANAYSSAMFYAIVYLITTLGSFGVVMLLARRDFEAETIDDFKGLNKRSPVFAFVMMVMMFSLAGIPPTVGFYAKLAVLEATVNAGLTWLAVLAVITSLFGAFYYLRIVKLMYFDAPQDASPITGDFCKRTILVVNGLAVVALGLVPSPLLTACLQAIRHTLQTLPL
;
A
#
# COMPACT_ATOMS: atom_id res chain seq x y z
N MET A 1 21.08 -26.42 3.49
CA MET A 1 20.43 -26.55 4.83
C MET A 1 18.94 -26.73 4.58
N ASN A 2 18.32 -27.74 5.20
CA ASN A 2 16.88 -27.88 5.12
C ASN A 2 16.27 -26.68 5.86
N ALA A 3 15.53 -25.84 5.14
CA ALA A 3 14.87 -24.68 5.74
C ALA A 3 13.87 -25.14 6.82
N PRO A 4 13.90 -24.58 8.02
CA PRO A 4 13.02 -25.00 9.10
C PRO A 4 11.58 -24.65 8.77
N MET A 5 10.68 -25.64 8.75
CA MET A 5 9.27 -25.49 8.39
C MET A 5 8.51 -24.49 9.28
N ASN A 6 8.99 -24.24 10.49
CA ASN A 6 8.41 -23.26 11.42
C ASN A 6 8.43 -21.81 10.87
N VAL A 7 9.28 -21.53 9.89
CA VAL A 7 9.36 -20.22 9.23
C VAL A 7 8.10 -19.90 8.42
N LEU A 8 7.36 -20.92 7.93
CA LEU A 8 6.10 -20.74 7.20
C LEU A 8 4.86 -20.73 8.12
N LEU A 9 5.03 -20.96 9.42
CA LEU A 9 3.89 -21.04 10.34
C LEU A 9 3.02 -19.79 10.37
N PRO A 10 3.51 -18.54 10.29
CA PRO A 10 2.63 -17.37 10.28
C PRO A 10 1.79 -17.27 9.00
N ASP A 11 2.31 -17.68 7.84
CA ASP A 11 1.51 -17.78 6.61
C ASP A 11 0.45 -18.88 6.74
N ALA A 12 0.81 -20.05 7.28
CA ALA A 12 -0.11 -21.15 7.56
C ALA A 12 -1.19 -20.77 8.58
N LEU A 13 -0.86 -19.95 9.59
CA LEU A 13 -1.82 -19.44 10.56
C LEU A 13 -2.90 -18.58 9.88
N VAL A 14 -2.53 -17.69 8.97
CA VAL A 14 -3.50 -16.88 8.22
C VAL A 14 -4.39 -17.78 7.37
N MET A 15 -3.84 -18.79 6.67
CA MET A 15 -4.62 -19.76 5.91
C MET A 15 -5.59 -20.54 6.79
N ALA A 16 -5.14 -21.06 7.92
CA ALA A 16 -5.97 -21.77 8.87
C ALA A 16 -7.08 -20.87 9.42
N ALA A 17 -6.77 -19.62 9.75
CA ALA A 17 -7.75 -18.66 10.22
C ALA A 17 -8.83 -18.36 9.17
N ILE A 18 -8.49 -18.29 7.88
CA ILE A 18 -9.46 -18.15 6.78
C ILE A 18 -10.42 -19.35 6.78
N ILE A 19 -9.88 -20.58 6.86
CA ILE A 19 -10.70 -21.81 6.85
C ILE A 19 -11.65 -21.82 8.06
N VAL A 20 -11.12 -21.54 9.26
CA VAL A 20 -11.92 -21.52 10.49
C VAL A 20 -12.99 -20.42 10.43
N ALA A 21 -12.64 -19.22 9.95
CA ALA A 21 -13.58 -18.12 9.78
C ALA A 21 -14.67 -18.45 8.76
N TRP A 22 -14.33 -19.09 7.65
CA TRP A 22 -15.26 -19.52 6.62
C TRP A 22 -16.24 -20.60 7.14
N LEU A 23 -15.73 -21.61 7.81
CA LEU A 23 -16.55 -22.66 8.44
C LEU A 23 -17.48 -22.03 9.49
N ASN A 24 -16.96 -21.16 10.36
CA ASN A 24 -17.77 -20.45 11.34
C ASN A 24 -18.91 -19.67 10.68
N ASP A 25 -18.63 -18.86 9.67
CA ASP A 25 -19.66 -18.06 9.00
C ASP A 25 -20.71 -18.93 8.30
N THR A 26 -20.29 -20.03 7.67
CA THR A 26 -21.17 -20.98 6.98
C THR A 26 -22.12 -21.67 7.94
N PHE A 27 -21.64 -22.16 9.10
CA PHE A 27 -22.47 -22.96 10.03
C PHE A 27 -23.24 -22.11 11.04
N THR A 28 -22.76 -20.93 11.41
CA THR A 28 -23.40 -20.09 12.44
C THR A 28 -24.15 -18.88 11.86
N GLY A 29 -23.89 -18.53 10.63
CA GLY A 29 -24.51 -17.40 9.93
C GLY A 29 -24.41 -16.09 10.72
N ALA A 30 -25.53 -15.40 10.92
CA ALA A 30 -25.55 -14.10 11.58
C ALA A 30 -25.01 -14.11 13.02
N ALA A 31 -25.18 -15.22 13.76
CA ALA A 31 -24.70 -15.34 15.15
C ALA A 31 -23.17 -15.39 15.23
N GLY A 32 -22.51 -15.97 14.23
CA GLY A 32 -21.06 -16.13 14.18
C GLY A 32 -20.27 -14.94 13.68
N ARG A 33 -20.90 -13.92 13.12
CA ARG A 33 -20.21 -12.77 12.48
C ARG A 33 -19.18 -12.06 13.38
N ARG A 34 -19.48 -11.95 14.67
CA ARG A 34 -18.55 -11.37 15.66
C ARG A 34 -17.31 -12.24 15.83
N LEU A 35 -17.48 -13.56 15.83
CA LEU A 35 -16.37 -14.50 15.92
C LEU A 35 -15.51 -14.46 14.65
N THR A 36 -16.11 -14.43 13.46
CA THR A 36 -15.40 -14.25 12.18
C THR A 36 -14.56 -12.97 12.19
N TYR A 37 -15.14 -11.85 12.66
CA TYR A 37 -14.41 -10.60 12.84
C TYR A 37 -13.22 -10.74 13.81
N LEU A 38 -13.43 -11.36 14.98
CA LEU A 38 -12.37 -11.57 15.97
C LEU A 38 -11.24 -12.44 15.43
N ILE A 39 -11.59 -13.53 14.72
CA ILE A 39 -10.60 -14.40 14.06
C ILE A 39 -9.75 -13.57 13.07
N ALA A 40 -10.38 -12.74 12.23
CA ALA A 40 -9.69 -11.91 11.27
C ALA A 40 -8.72 -10.92 11.93
N VAL A 41 -9.15 -10.23 12.99
CA VAL A 41 -8.30 -9.26 13.72
C VAL A 41 -7.16 -9.99 14.44
N VAL A 42 -7.46 -11.04 15.21
CA VAL A 42 -6.46 -11.76 16.01
C VAL A 42 -5.44 -12.44 15.12
N ALA A 43 -5.87 -13.11 14.04
CA ALA A 43 -4.95 -13.74 13.10
C ALA A 43 -4.02 -12.72 12.44
N SER A 44 -4.55 -11.56 12.04
CA SER A 44 -3.73 -10.48 11.45
C SER A 44 -2.71 -9.92 12.45
N VAL A 45 -3.09 -9.73 13.72
CA VAL A 45 -2.17 -9.24 14.77
C VAL A 45 -1.10 -10.28 15.09
N VAL A 46 -1.50 -11.55 15.32
CA VAL A 46 -0.56 -12.62 15.67
C VAL A 46 0.43 -12.87 14.53
N ALA A 47 -0.07 -12.95 13.28
CA ALA A 47 0.80 -13.07 12.11
C ALA A 47 1.73 -11.86 11.98
N GLY A 48 1.22 -10.64 12.18
CA GLY A 48 2.03 -9.42 12.13
C GLY A 48 3.17 -9.40 13.15
N VAL A 49 2.89 -9.80 14.41
CA VAL A 49 3.93 -9.91 15.46
C VAL A 49 4.95 -10.97 15.07
N TRP A 50 4.50 -12.13 14.58
CA TRP A 50 5.41 -13.21 14.20
C TRP A 50 6.32 -12.81 13.03
N PHE A 51 5.75 -12.20 11.98
CA PHE A 51 6.54 -11.66 10.87
C PHE A 51 7.51 -10.56 11.31
N ALA A 52 7.13 -9.71 12.26
CA ALA A 52 8.03 -8.68 12.80
C ALA A 52 9.25 -9.30 13.52
N VAL A 53 9.06 -10.40 14.25
CA VAL A 53 10.15 -11.16 14.86
C VAL A 53 11.02 -11.84 13.78
N GLN A 54 10.39 -12.44 12.76
CA GLN A 54 11.14 -13.04 11.64
C GLN A 54 11.97 -12.03 10.84
N ALA A 55 11.53 -10.79 10.76
CA ALA A 55 12.27 -9.74 10.05
C ALA A 55 13.65 -9.46 10.65
N LEU A 56 13.88 -9.87 11.91
CA LEU A 56 15.17 -9.74 12.57
C LEU A 56 16.17 -10.85 12.16
N ASP A 57 15.70 -11.93 11.53
CA ASP A 57 16.57 -13.00 11.03
C ASP A 57 17.22 -12.56 9.70
N PRO A 58 18.58 -12.51 9.63
CA PRO A 58 19.28 -12.12 8.42
C PRO A 58 19.32 -13.21 7.34
N HIS A 59 18.92 -14.46 7.68
CA HIS A 59 18.99 -15.58 6.75
C HIS A 59 17.85 -15.53 5.73
N GLN A 60 18.12 -16.11 4.56
CA GLN A 60 17.12 -16.33 3.53
C GLN A 60 16.77 -17.81 3.42
N TYR A 61 15.50 -18.10 3.35
CA TYR A 61 14.99 -19.45 3.22
C TYR A 61 14.12 -19.55 1.96
N TYR A 62 14.32 -20.61 1.20
CA TYR A 62 13.55 -20.90 0.00
C TYR A 62 12.67 -22.12 0.19
N PHE A 63 11.42 -22.04 -0.23
CA PHE A 63 10.42 -23.09 -0.10
C PHE A 63 9.77 -23.38 -1.44
N PHE A 64 9.12 -24.56 -1.54
CA PHE A 64 8.34 -24.97 -2.73
C PHE A 64 9.15 -24.84 -4.03
N SER A 65 10.28 -25.54 -4.11
CA SER A 65 11.17 -25.46 -5.29
C SER A 65 11.56 -24.02 -5.65
N ARG A 66 11.88 -23.22 -4.65
CA ARG A 66 12.24 -21.79 -4.74
C ARG A 66 11.12 -20.85 -5.24
N MET A 67 9.87 -21.29 -5.21
CA MET A 67 8.74 -20.41 -5.56
C MET A 67 8.50 -19.32 -4.53
N VAL A 68 8.82 -19.57 -3.26
CA VAL A 68 8.63 -18.64 -2.14
C VAL A 68 9.96 -18.41 -1.44
N VAL A 69 10.24 -17.14 -1.11
CA VAL A 69 11.38 -16.71 -0.31
C VAL A 69 10.90 -16.08 0.99
N VAL A 70 11.53 -16.45 2.09
CA VAL A 70 11.40 -15.77 3.38
C VAL A 70 12.74 -15.11 3.69
N ASP A 71 12.76 -13.80 3.67
CA ASP A 71 13.88 -12.94 3.98
C ASP A 71 13.43 -11.76 4.86
N SER A 72 14.36 -10.98 5.37
CA SER A 72 14.07 -9.84 6.25
C SER A 72 13.12 -8.83 5.58
N PHE A 73 13.27 -8.58 4.28
CA PHE A 73 12.40 -7.67 3.53
C PHE A 73 10.96 -8.21 3.44
N ALA A 74 10.78 -9.48 3.01
CA ALA A 74 9.45 -10.08 2.95
C ALA A 74 8.78 -10.09 4.33
N SER A 75 9.50 -10.51 5.35
CA SER A 75 8.98 -10.59 6.71
C SER A 75 8.56 -9.22 7.25
N MET A 76 9.36 -8.18 7.03
CA MET A 76 9.00 -6.82 7.45
C MET A 76 7.77 -6.28 6.68
N MET A 77 7.70 -6.49 5.36
CA MET A 77 6.54 -6.06 4.58
C MET A 77 5.28 -6.83 4.95
N LYS A 78 5.38 -8.16 5.19
CA LYS A 78 4.27 -8.98 5.69
C LYS A 78 3.78 -8.50 7.06
N ALA A 79 4.68 -8.14 7.98
CA ALA A 79 4.31 -7.56 9.27
C ALA A 79 3.50 -6.27 9.08
N VAL A 80 3.99 -5.35 8.25
CA VAL A 80 3.37 -4.06 7.98
C VAL A 80 1.96 -4.21 7.39
N VAL A 81 1.78 -5.09 6.37
CA VAL A 81 0.45 -5.29 5.78
C VAL A 81 -0.49 -6.00 6.75
N SER A 82 -0.01 -6.95 7.55
CA SER A 82 -0.83 -7.65 8.54
C SER A 82 -1.35 -6.70 9.63
N PHE A 83 -0.50 -5.83 10.19
CA PHE A 83 -0.94 -4.78 11.12
C PHE A 83 -1.87 -3.78 10.46
N GLY A 84 -1.59 -3.39 9.20
CA GLY A 84 -2.46 -2.53 8.42
C GLY A 84 -3.88 -3.10 8.26
N PHE A 85 -4.00 -4.41 8.01
CA PHE A 85 -5.29 -5.11 7.94
C PHE A 85 -5.98 -5.20 9.30
N ALA A 86 -5.27 -5.52 10.37
CA ALA A 86 -5.83 -5.54 11.73
C ALA A 86 -6.47 -4.18 12.08
N VAL A 87 -5.76 -3.08 11.84
CA VAL A 87 -6.27 -1.72 12.06
C VAL A 87 -7.46 -1.41 11.14
N THR A 88 -7.40 -1.82 9.86
CA THR A 88 -8.50 -1.64 8.91
C THR A 88 -9.76 -2.36 9.38
N PHE A 89 -9.67 -3.60 9.87
CA PHE A 89 -10.80 -4.34 10.42
C PHE A 89 -11.40 -3.62 11.65
N VAL A 90 -10.56 -3.13 12.57
CA VAL A 90 -11.05 -2.42 13.77
C VAL A 90 -11.71 -1.09 13.39
N TYR A 91 -11.13 -0.31 12.48
CA TYR A 91 -11.73 0.95 12.05
C TYR A 91 -13.07 0.75 11.33
N SER A 92 -13.18 -0.33 10.57
CA SER A 92 -14.35 -0.64 9.75
C SER A 92 -15.54 -1.16 10.56
N ARG A 93 -15.33 -1.78 11.73
CA ARG A 93 -16.35 -2.48 12.50
C ARG A 93 -17.63 -1.68 12.67
N LYS A 94 -17.54 -0.55 13.36
CA LYS A 94 -18.72 0.30 13.68
C LYS A 94 -19.35 0.89 12.40
N TYR A 95 -18.53 1.27 11.43
CA TYR A 95 -18.99 1.76 10.14
C TYR A 95 -19.83 0.71 9.39
N LEU A 96 -19.42 -0.56 9.45
CA LEU A 96 -20.13 -1.67 8.83
C LEU A 96 -21.41 -2.03 9.59
N GLU A 97 -21.38 -2.01 10.96
CA GLU A 97 -22.55 -2.22 11.79
C GLU A 97 -23.64 -1.18 11.49
N ASP A 98 -23.29 0.09 11.41
CA ASP A 98 -24.23 1.20 11.19
C ASP A 98 -24.90 1.16 9.79
N ARG A 99 -24.35 0.39 8.85
CA ARG A 99 -24.82 0.29 7.44
C ARG A 99 -25.34 -1.08 7.06
N ASP A 100 -25.59 -1.95 8.04
CA ASP A 100 -26.03 -3.33 7.83
C ASP A 100 -25.09 -4.15 6.90
N MET A 101 -23.80 -3.72 6.86
CA MET A 101 -22.73 -4.37 6.09
C MET A 101 -21.82 -5.24 6.95
N PHE A 102 -22.09 -5.41 8.24
CA PHE A 102 -21.31 -6.26 9.13
C PHE A 102 -21.61 -7.74 8.85
N ARG A 103 -21.00 -8.27 7.78
CA ARG A 103 -21.18 -9.63 7.26
C ARG A 103 -19.86 -10.37 7.27
N GLY A 104 -19.91 -11.70 7.37
CA GLY A 104 -18.74 -12.57 7.30
C GLY A 104 -17.93 -12.40 6.02
N ASP A 105 -18.63 -12.22 4.89
CA ASP A 105 -18.02 -12.01 3.57
C ASP A 105 -16.97 -10.89 3.55
N VAL A 106 -17.23 -9.78 4.26
CA VAL A 106 -16.28 -8.64 4.32
C VAL A 106 -14.94 -9.07 4.92
N PHE A 107 -15.02 -9.81 6.03
CA PHE A 107 -13.82 -10.24 6.76
C PHE A 107 -13.09 -11.36 6.02
N LEU A 108 -13.81 -12.30 5.45
CA LEU A 108 -13.26 -13.40 4.65
C LEU A 108 -12.53 -12.86 3.41
N LEU A 109 -13.18 -12.02 2.62
CA LEU A 109 -12.57 -11.41 1.44
C LEU A 109 -11.38 -10.51 1.83
N GLY A 110 -11.47 -9.78 2.95
CA GLY A 110 -10.35 -9.04 3.51
C GLY A 110 -9.16 -9.95 3.84
N MET A 111 -9.39 -11.09 4.49
CA MET A 111 -8.35 -12.07 4.81
C MET A 111 -7.76 -12.72 3.55
N PHE A 112 -8.57 -13.04 2.52
CA PHE A 112 -8.06 -13.51 1.22
C PHE A 112 -7.21 -12.45 0.55
N SER A 113 -7.60 -11.17 0.62
CA SER A 113 -6.77 -10.07 0.12
C SER A 113 -5.46 -9.97 0.89
N LEU A 114 -5.46 -10.13 2.22
CA LEU A 114 -4.24 -10.18 3.03
C LEU A 114 -3.36 -11.35 2.59
N LEU A 115 -3.90 -12.56 2.47
CA LEU A 115 -3.15 -13.73 2.02
C LEU A 115 -2.52 -13.51 0.64
N GLY A 116 -3.25 -12.92 -0.31
CA GLY A 116 -2.71 -12.53 -1.62
C GLY A 116 -1.51 -11.58 -1.50
N GLN A 117 -1.59 -10.60 -0.60
CA GLN A 117 -0.48 -9.68 -0.32
C GLN A 117 0.74 -10.39 0.29
N LEU A 118 0.52 -11.32 1.23
CA LEU A 118 1.61 -12.12 1.80
C LEU A 118 2.34 -12.93 0.72
N VAL A 119 1.60 -13.52 -0.21
CA VAL A 119 2.16 -14.26 -1.36
C VAL A 119 2.90 -13.32 -2.31
N MET A 120 2.32 -12.15 -2.65
CA MET A 120 2.97 -11.15 -3.50
C MET A 120 4.33 -10.70 -2.96
N VAL A 121 4.42 -10.49 -1.66
CA VAL A 121 5.63 -9.98 -1.00
C VAL A 121 6.74 -11.02 -0.97
N SER A 122 6.40 -12.30 -0.83
CA SER A 122 7.35 -13.41 -0.70
C SER A 122 7.53 -14.27 -1.95
N GLY A 123 6.91 -13.91 -3.06
CA GLY A 123 7.10 -14.62 -4.32
C GLY A 123 8.54 -14.51 -4.84
N ASN A 124 9.15 -15.63 -5.21
CA ASN A 124 10.45 -15.71 -5.86
C ASN A 124 10.36 -16.31 -7.28
N ASN A 125 9.15 -16.37 -7.78
CA ASN A 125 8.82 -16.86 -9.10
C ASN A 125 7.73 -15.97 -9.70
N PHE A 126 7.82 -15.63 -10.97
CA PHE A 126 6.88 -14.72 -11.62
C PHE A 126 5.43 -15.18 -11.53
N LEU A 127 5.19 -16.52 -11.63
CA LEU A 127 3.85 -17.06 -11.50
C LEU A 127 3.32 -16.95 -10.07
N THR A 128 4.16 -17.19 -9.06
CA THR A 128 3.77 -17.00 -7.65
C THR A 128 3.43 -15.54 -7.35
N LEU A 129 4.24 -14.60 -7.86
CA LEU A 129 3.98 -13.17 -7.77
C LEU A 129 2.65 -12.78 -8.43
N TYR A 130 2.34 -13.37 -9.60
CA TYR A 130 1.09 -13.17 -10.32
C TYR A 130 -0.12 -13.74 -9.57
N LEU A 131 0.00 -14.96 -9.03
CA LEU A 131 -1.09 -15.59 -8.25
C LEU A 131 -1.43 -14.80 -6.99
N GLY A 132 -0.41 -14.28 -6.28
CA GLY A 132 -0.62 -13.39 -5.15
C GLY A 132 -1.37 -12.11 -5.54
N LEU A 133 -0.99 -11.51 -6.67
CA LEU A 133 -1.65 -10.34 -7.25
C LEU A 133 -3.12 -10.61 -7.55
N GLU A 134 -3.45 -11.75 -8.17
CA GLU A 134 -4.82 -12.12 -8.53
C GLU A 134 -5.66 -12.40 -7.29
N LEU A 135 -5.14 -13.16 -6.32
CA LEU A 135 -5.86 -13.44 -5.08
C LEU A 135 -6.22 -12.15 -4.33
N MET A 136 -5.27 -11.22 -4.20
CA MET A 136 -5.53 -9.90 -3.63
C MET A 136 -6.61 -9.14 -4.43
N SER A 137 -6.46 -9.09 -5.75
CA SER A 137 -7.27 -8.23 -6.62
C SER A 137 -8.70 -8.69 -6.72
N LEU A 138 -8.94 -9.98 -6.98
CA LEU A 138 -10.28 -10.57 -7.07
C LEU A 138 -11.04 -10.40 -5.76
N SER A 139 -10.36 -10.58 -4.61
CA SER A 139 -10.94 -10.34 -3.30
C SER A 139 -11.38 -8.87 -3.13
N LEU A 140 -10.54 -7.92 -3.55
CA LEU A 140 -10.86 -6.49 -3.44
C LEU A 140 -11.97 -6.06 -4.40
N TYR A 141 -12.05 -6.61 -5.61
CA TYR A 141 -13.18 -6.35 -6.52
C TYR A 141 -14.50 -6.76 -5.89
N ALA A 142 -14.53 -7.96 -5.27
CA ALA A 142 -15.70 -8.46 -4.58
C ALA A 142 -16.07 -7.60 -3.35
N VAL A 143 -15.06 -7.18 -2.54
CA VAL A 143 -15.29 -6.32 -1.36
C VAL A 143 -15.97 -5.01 -1.74
N ILE A 144 -15.55 -4.34 -2.82
CA ILE A 144 -16.16 -3.08 -3.28
C ILE A 144 -17.61 -3.32 -3.73
N ALA A 145 -17.89 -4.45 -4.38
CA ALA A 145 -19.20 -4.82 -4.90
C ALA A 145 -20.20 -5.25 -3.82
N LEU A 146 -19.81 -5.40 -2.55
CA LEU A 146 -20.69 -5.92 -1.49
C LEU A 146 -21.92 -5.03 -1.21
N ARG A 147 -21.85 -3.72 -1.46
CA ARG A 147 -23.02 -2.82 -1.39
C ARG A 147 -23.76 -2.81 -2.73
N ARG A 148 -24.46 -3.89 -3.02
CA ARG A 148 -25.11 -4.15 -4.33
C ARG A 148 -26.19 -3.14 -4.69
N ASP A 149 -26.87 -2.58 -3.70
CA ASP A 149 -28.00 -1.66 -3.87
C ASP A 149 -27.55 -0.22 -4.17
N ALA A 150 -26.25 0.07 -4.08
CA ALA A 150 -25.69 1.38 -4.38
C ALA A 150 -25.07 1.40 -5.80
N ALA A 151 -25.70 2.10 -6.73
CA ALA A 151 -25.23 2.21 -8.11
C ALA A 151 -23.78 2.69 -8.20
N GLN A 152 -23.37 3.65 -7.36
CA GLN A 152 -22.00 4.16 -7.32
C GLN A 152 -20.98 3.09 -6.93
N SER A 153 -21.32 2.22 -5.95
CA SER A 153 -20.43 1.13 -5.54
C SER A 153 -20.30 0.05 -6.61
N SER A 154 -21.41 -0.27 -7.30
CA SER A 154 -21.41 -1.22 -8.40
C SER A 154 -20.62 -0.69 -9.60
N GLU A 155 -20.73 0.60 -9.93
CA GLU A 155 -19.95 1.26 -10.97
C GLU A 155 -18.44 1.26 -10.61
N ALA A 156 -18.09 1.61 -9.36
CA ALA A 156 -16.72 1.60 -8.87
C ALA A 156 -16.11 0.18 -8.95
N ALA A 157 -16.85 -0.84 -8.53
CA ALA A 157 -16.41 -2.23 -8.60
C ALA A 157 -16.19 -2.68 -10.06
N MET A 158 -17.11 -2.33 -10.97
CA MET A 158 -17.00 -2.66 -12.39
C MET A 158 -15.79 -1.98 -13.03
N LYS A 159 -15.58 -0.69 -12.79
CA LYS A 159 -14.39 0.04 -13.27
C LYS A 159 -13.11 -0.58 -12.77
N TYR A 160 -13.04 -0.92 -11.48
CA TYR A 160 -11.85 -1.53 -10.88
C TYR A 160 -11.59 -2.93 -11.44
N TYR A 161 -12.64 -3.73 -11.62
CA TYR A 161 -12.53 -5.07 -12.20
C TYR A 161 -12.05 -5.04 -13.65
N VAL A 162 -12.71 -4.25 -14.52
CA VAL A 162 -12.38 -4.23 -15.95
C VAL A 162 -10.98 -3.69 -16.20
N LEU A 163 -10.64 -2.56 -15.60
CA LEU A 163 -9.29 -1.98 -15.73
C LEU A 163 -8.22 -2.84 -15.05
N GLY A 164 -8.57 -3.48 -13.92
CA GLY A 164 -7.69 -4.37 -13.21
C GLY A 164 -7.41 -5.67 -13.96
N ALA A 165 -8.42 -6.28 -14.57
CA ALA A 165 -8.26 -7.47 -15.41
C ALA A 165 -7.38 -7.18 -16.63
N LEU A 166 -7.54 -6.00 -17.25
CA LEU A 166 -6.67 -5.56 -18.34
C LEU A 166 -5.21 -5.43 -17.86
N ALA A 167 -4.99 -4.79 -16.72
CA ALA A 167 -3.65 -4.63 -16.15
C ALA A 167 -3.02 -5.97 -15.76
N SER A 168 -3.79 -6.90 -15.20
CA SER A 168 -3.36 -8.28 -14.94
C SER A 168 -2.99 -9.01 -16.22
N GLY A 169 -3.75 -8.81 -17.30
CA GLY A 169 -3.42 -9.33 -18.63
C GLY A 169 -2.08 -8.82 -19.15
N PHE A 170 -1.78 -7.53 -18.93
CA PHE A 170 -0.47 -6.96 -19.28
C PHE A 170 0.66 -7.65 -18.50
N VAL A 171 0.51 -7.82 -17.19
CA VAL A 171 1.52 -8.52 -16.38
C VAL A 171 1.75 -9.93 -16.88
N LEU A 172 0.68 -10.70 -17.10
CA LEU A 172 0.79 -12.09 -17.57
C LEU A 172 1.43 -12.17 -18.97
N TYR A 173 1.09 -11.25 -19.86
CA TYR A 173 1.70 -11.16 -21.18
C TYR A 173 3.19 -10.82 -21.08
N GLY A 174 3.56 -9.87 -20.22
CA GLY A 174 4.96 -9.55 -19.93
C GLY A 174 5.74 -10.74 -19.38
N ILE A 175 5.16 -11.48 -18.43
CA ILE A 175 5.73 -12.72 -17.90
C ILE A 175 5.92 -13.77 -19.01
N SER A 176 4.94 -13.94 -19.89
CA SER A 176 5.02 -14.87 -21.03
C SER A 176 6.16 -14.54 -21.98
N MET A 177 6.36 -13.24 -22.27
CA MET A 177 7.48 -12.78 -23.12
C MET A 177 8.84 -13.07 -22.46
N LEU A 178 8.97 -12.77 -21.15
CA LEU A 178 10.19 -13.05 -20.41
C LEU A 178 10.47 -14.55 -20.34
N TYR A 179 9.44 -15.37 -20.10
CA TYR A 179 9.57 -16.82 -20.11
C TYR A 179 10.00 -17.35 -21.50
N GLY A 180 9.39 -16.85 -22.56
CA GLY A 180 9.78 -17.23 -23.95
C GLY A 180 11.23 -16.91 -24.29
N ALA A 181 11.76 -15.81 -23.72
CA ALA A 181 13.14 -15.37 -23.93
C ALA A 181 14.17 -16.07 -23.03
N THR A 182 13.77 -16.43 -21.79
CA THR A 182 14.71 -16.94 -20.77
C THR A 182 14.54 -18.42 -20.45
N GLY A 183 13.38 -19.00 -20.76
CA GLY A 183 13.04 -20.39 -20.42
C GLY A 183 12.76 -20.64 -18.94
N SER A 184 12.74 -19.59 -18.09
CA SER A 184 12.54 -19.71 -16.65
C SER A 184 11.52 -18.70 -16.14
N LEU A 185 10.88 -19.04 -14.99
CA LEU A 185 10.00 -18.15 -14.22
C LEU A 185 10.61 -17.77 -12.86
N GLU A 186 11.70 -18.44 -12.43
CA GLU A 186 12.38 -18.13 -11.19
C GLU A 186 13.21 -16.87 -11.33
N LEU A 187 13.08 -15.92 -10.36
CA LEU A 187 13.71 -14.59 -10.44
C LEU A 187 15.22 -14.65 -10.64
N GLY A 188 15.92 -15.52 -9.90
CA GLY A 188 17.38 -15.65 -10.00
C GLY A 188 17.86 -16.24 -11.33
N GLU A 189 17.11 -17.20 -11.89
CA GLU A 189 17.44 -17.77 -13.20
C GLU A 189 17.14 -16.79 -14.33
N VAL A 190 16.01 -16.05 -14.24
CA VAL A 190 15.68 -14.98 -15.19
C VAL A 190 16.75 -13.89 -15.15
N TYR A 191 17.17 -13.47 -13.95
CA TYR A 191 18.25 -12.49 -13.77
C TYR A 191 19.52 -12.91 -14.53
N LYS A 192 19.97 -14.16 -14.36
CA LYS A 192 21.16 -14.70 -15.04
C LYS A 192 20.98 -14.74 -16.57
N ALA A 193 19.84 -15.24 -17.04
CA ALA A 193 19.56 -15.36 -18.46
C ALA A 193 19.52 -13.99 -19.15
N VAL A 194 18.93 -12.99 -18.50
CA VAL A 194 18.82 -11.62 -19.02
C VAL A 194 20.19 -10.91 -19.00
N SER A 195 21.06 -11.19 -18.03
CA SER A 195 22.41 -10.58 -17.95
C SER A 195 23.27 -10.90 -19.18
N GLY A 196 23.01 -12.01 -19.87
CA GLY A 196 23.70 -12.40 -21.10
C GLY A 196 23.13 -11.83 -22.39
N ASN A 197 21.90 -11.24 -22.36
CA ASN A 197 21.20 -10.79 -23.58
C ASN A 197 20.24 -9.64 -23.27
N THR A 198 20.79 -8.47 -22.98
CA THR A 198 20.00 -7.29 -22.58
C THR A 198 19.27 -6.58 -23.73
N ASP A 199 19.67 -6.83 -24.98
CA ASP A 199 19.22 -6.06 -26.15
C ASP A 199 18.06 -6.70 -26.91
N ALA A 200 17.55 -7.85 -26.46
CA ALA A 200 16.44 -8.52 -27.13
C ALA A 200 15.14 -7.70 -27.00
N ALA A 201 14.55 -7.30 -28.12
CA ALA A 201 13.30 -6.55 -28.17
C ALA A 201 12.18 -7.20 -27.34
N VAL A 202 12.11 -8.54 -27.34
CA VAL A 202 11.13 -9.31 -26.55
C VAL A 202 11.27 -9.05 -25.05
N LEU A 203 12.51 -8.97 -24.53
CA LEU A 203 12.77 -8.65 -23.12
C LEU A 203 12.30 -7.24 -22.78
N MET A 204 12.58 -6.26 -23.65
CA MET A 204 12.15 -4.89 -23.46
C MET A 204 10.62 -4.76 -23.42
N PHE A 205 9.92 -5.40 -24.35
CA PHE A 205 8.45 -5.44 -24.33
C PHE A 205 7.92 -6.14 -23.07
N GLY A 206 8.49 -7.27 -22.65
CA GLY A 206 8.13 -7.96 -21.43
C GLY A 206 8.23 -7.04 -20.19
N VAL A 207 9.33 -6.30 -20.07
CA VAL A 207 9.55 -5.32 -19.00
C VAL A 207 8.52 -4.20 -19.03
N ILE A 208 8.22 -3.62 -20.20
CA ILE A 208 7.26 -2.53 -20.34
C ILE A 208 5.86 -2.97 -19.87
N PHE A 209 5.42 -4.17 -20.24
CA PHE A 209 4.14 -4.72 -19.81
C PHE A 209 4.09 -4.95 -18.29
N ILE A 210 5.17 -5.45 -17.68
CA ILE A 210 5.27 -5.61 -16.23
C ILE A 210 5.23 -4.24 -15.53
N VAL A 211 5.99 -3.25 -16.02
CA VAL A 211 5.99 -1.89 -15.48
C VAL A 211 4.60 -1.26 -15.57
N ALA A 212 3.86 -1.47 -16.67
CA ALA A 212 2.48 -1.00 -16.79
C ALA A 212 1.57 -1.61 -15.71
N GLY A 213 1.72 -2.90 -15.42
CA GLY A 213 0.98 -3.57 -14.35
C GLY A 213 1.35 -3.04 -12.95
N ILE A 214 2.64 -2.82 -12.68
CA ILE A 214 3.11 -2.21 -11.42
C ILE A 214 2.54 -0.80 -11.28
N ALA A 215 2.60 0.01 -12.34
CA ALA A 215 2.05 1.36 -12.38
C ALA A 215 0.56 1.37 -12.11
N PHE A 216 -0.22 0.45 -12.68
CA PHE A 216 -1.65 0.30 -12.41
C PHE A 216 -1.91 0.00 -10.93
N LYS A 217 -1.21 -0.95 -10.32
CA LYS A 217 -1.42 -1.33 -8.90
C LYS A 217 -1.01 -0.22 -7.94
N LEU A 218 0.05 0.49 -8.22
CA LEU A 218 0.41 1.70 -7.48
C LEU A 218 -0.55 2.87 -7.77
N GLY A 219 -1.26 2.85 -8.89
CA GLY A 219 -2.10 3.95 -9.34
C GLY A 219 -1.28 5.11 -9.90
N ALA A 220 -0.15 4.81 -10.55
CA ALA A 220 0.68 5.81 -11.18
C ALA A 220 0.11 6.26 -12.53
N VAL A 221 0.32 7.53 -12.89
CA VAL A 221 -0.12 8.09 -14.18
C VAL A 221 0.71 7.51 -15.32
N PRO A 222 0.09 7.07 -16.44
CA PRO A 222 -1.31 7.25 -16.83
C PRO A 222 -2.28 6.14 -16.36
N PHE A 223 -1.81 5.12 -15.65
CA PHE A 223 -2.60 3.96 -15.23
C PHE A 223 -3.43 4.21 -13.96
N HIS A 224 -3.62 5.46 -13.56
CA HIS A 224 -4.26 5.90 -12.30
C HIS A 224 -5.79 6.03 -12.36
N MET A 225 -6.41 5.98 -13.55
CA MET A 225 -7.79 6.42 -13.77
C MET A 225 -8.82 5.75 -12.86
N TRP A 226 -8.55 4.53 -12.42
CA TRP A 226 -9.42 3.80 -11.51
C TRP A 226 -9.42 4.35 -10.07
N VAL A 227 -8.31 4.96 -9.62
CA VAL A 227 -8.11 5.32 -8.20
C VAL A 227 -9.13 6.34 -7.70
N PRO A 228 -9.37 7.49 -8.39
CA PRO A 228 -10.32 8.49 -7.93
C PRO A 228 -11.77 7.97 -7.91
N ASP A 229 -12.16 7.22 -8.93
CA ASP A 229 -13.52 6.72 -9.07
C ASP A 229 -13.83 5.61 -8.06
N VAL A 230 -12.86 4.69 -7.84
CA VAL A 230 -13.00 3.61 -6.85
C VAL A 230 -13.00 4.16 -5.42
N TYR A 231 -12.09 5.09 -5.11
CA TYR A 231 -12.04 5.67 -3.75
C TYR A 231 -13.32 6.45 -3.42
N GLN A 232 -13.86 7.18 -4.36
CA GLN A 232 -15.09 7.94 -4.17
C GLN A 232 -16.33 7.03 -4.13
N GLY A 233 -16.45 6.08 -5.06
CA GLY A 233 -17.66 5.27 -5.23
C GLY A 233 -17.77 4.11 -4.24
N ALA A 234 -16.66 3.57 -3.72
CA ALA A 234 -16.67 2.52 -2.71
C ALA A 234 -17.11 3.06 -1.34
N PRO A 235 -17.79 2.25 -0.50
CA PRO A 235 -17.98 2.59 0.92
C PRO A 235 -16.63 2.89 1.58
N THR A 236 -16.56 3.87 2.50
CA THR A 236 -15.28 4.37 3.05
C THR A 236 -14.42 3.28 3.68
N ALA A 237 -15.03 2.29 4.34
CA ALA A 237 -14.30 1.13 4.85
C ALA A 237 -13.63 0.32 3.72
N MET A 238 -14.34 0.10 2.59
CA MET A 238 -13.81 -0.63 1.45
C MET A 238 -12.73 0.16 0.71
N THR A 239 -12.84 1.49 0.69
CA THR A 239 -11.78 2.36 0.18
C THR A 239 -10.46 2.15 0.95
N LEU A 240 -10.54 1.97 2.28
CA LEU A 240 -9.34 1.72 3.09
C LEU A 240 -8.72 0.35 2.80
N PHE A 241 -9.53 -0.70 2.56
CA PHE A 241 -9.02 -2.00 2.13
C PHE A 241 -8.21 -1.92 0.83
N VAL A 242 -8.59 -1.05 -0.09
CA VAL A 242 -7.90 -0.85 -1.38
C VAL A 242 -6.71 0.09 -1.26
N GLY A 243 -6.86 1.15 -0.47
CA GLY A 243 -5.88 2.25 -0.38
C GLY A 243 -4.73 2.03 0.58
N GLY A 244 -4.86 1.08 1.49
CA GLY A 244 -3.89 0.80 2.55
C GLY A 244 -2.86 -0.27 2.16
N GLY A 245 -2.97 -1.46 2.76
CA GLY A 245 -2.05 -2.58 2.57
C GLY A 245 -1.68 -2.92 1.12
N PRO A 246 -2.64 -2.94 0.17
CA PRO A 246 -2.34 -3.25 -1.23
C PRO A 246 -1.29 -2.35 -1.89
N LYS A 247 -1.15 -1.10 -1.48
CA LYS A 247 -0.11 -0.19 -2.00
C LYS A 247 1.27 -0.60 -1.51
N VAL A 248 1.38 -1.01 -0.25
CA VAL A 248 2.62 -1.53 0.35
C VAL A 248 3.03 -2.85 -0.33
N ALA A 249 2.07 -3.76 -0.50
CA ALA A 249 2.32 -5.02 -1.21
C ALA A 249 2.71 -4.80 -2.68
N ALA A 250 2.10 -3.83 -3.37
CA ALA A 250 2.45 -3.48 -4.75
C ALA A 250 3.86 -2.89 -4.87
N PHE A 251 4.32 -2.11 -3.88
CA PHE A 251 5.71 -1.67 -3.81
C PHE A 251 6.65 -2.86 -3.66
N ALA A 252 6.40 -3.76 -2.71
CA ALA A 252 7.23 -4.94 -2.49
C ALA A 252 7.27 -5.85 -3.72
N TRP A 253 6.13 -6.05 -4.35
CA TRP A 253 5.97 -6.79 -5.59
C TRP A 253 6.77 -6.18 -6.76
N GLY A 254 6.71 -4.84 -6.90
CA GLY A 254 7.50 -4.11 -7.89
C GLY A 254 9.00 -4.26 -7.66
N LEU A 255 9.46 -4.21 -6.40
CA LEU A 255 10.85 -4.44 -6.05
C LEU A 255 11.29 -5.87 -6.41
N ARG A 256 10.48 -6.89 -6.12
CA ARG A 256 10.77 -8.28 -6.50
C ARG A 256 10.93 -8.43 -8.01
N PHE A 257 10.01 -7.90 -8.81
CA PHE A 257 10.11 -7.97 -10.28
C PHE A 257 11.31 -7.22 -10.82
N LEU A 258 11.44 -5.95 -10.47
CA LEU A 258 12.39 -5.04 -11.12
C LEU A 258 13.81 -5.22 -10.61
N VAL A 259 13.96 -5.37 -9.29
CA VAL A 259 15.29 -5.44 -8.69
C VAL A 259 15.81 -6.87 -8.60
N MET A 260 14.96 -7.82 -8.15
CA MET A 260 15.42 -9.19 -7.94
C MET A 260 15.44 -10.01 -9.25
N GLY A 261 14.55 -9.71 -10.20
CA GLY A 261 14.45 -10.45 -11.47
C GLY A 261 15.03 -9.72 -12.68
N LEU A 262 14.85 -8.41 -12.78
CA LEU A 262 15.04 -7.64 -14.02
C LEU A 262 16.06 -6.49 -13.86
N LEU A 263 16.92 -6.53 -12.86
CA LEU A 263 17.94 -5.50 -12.63
C LEU A 263 18.91 -5.32 -13.83
N PRO A 264 19.30 -6.37 -14.59
CA PRO A 264 20.13 -6.18 -15.78
C PRO A 264 19.48 -5.30 -16.86
N LEU A 265 18.14 -5.20 -16.88
CA LEU A 265 17.36 -4.31 -17.76
C LEU A 265 17.03 -2.95 -17.12
N ALA A 266 17.77 -2.58 -16.08
CA ALA A 266 17.50 -1.40 -15.26
C ALA A 266 17.40 -0.10 -16.06
N GLN A 267 18.22 0.10 -17.08
CA GLN A 267 18.18 1.31 -17.92
C GLN A 267 16.83 1.49 -18.63
N ASN A 268 16.20 0.38 -19.02
CA ASN A 268 14.91 0.40 -19.72
C ASN A 268 13.78 0.75 -18.77
N TRP A 269 13.66 0.05 -17.63
CA TRP A 269 12.57 0.31 -16.70
C TRP A 269 12.78 1.57 -15.85
N GLN A 270 14.02 2.01 -15.60
CA GLN A 270 14.27 3.27 -14.90
C GLN A 270 13.67 4.46 -15.66
N THR A 271 13.92 4.52 -16.99
CA THR A 271 13.35 5.60 -17.83
C THR A 271 11.82 5.62 -17.78
N ALA A 272 11.19 4.44 -17.83
CA ALA A 272 9.74 4.32 -17.69
C ALA A 272 9.28 4.83 -16.31
N LEU A 273 9.95 4.42 -15.22
CA LEU A 273 9.60 4.88 -13.86
C LEU A 273 9.81 6.39 -13.68
N VAL A 274 10.80 7.00 -14.32
CA VAL A 274 11.00 8.47 -14.30
C VAL A 274 9.78 9.19 -14.88
N ILE A 275 9.28 8.73 -16.03
CA ILE A 275 8.10 9.32 -16.67
C ILE A 275 6.86 9.13 -15.77
N LEU A 276 6.62 7.91 -15.27
CA LEU A 276 5.50 7.59 -14.41
C LEU A 276 5.53 8.41 -13.10
N ALA A 277 6.69 8.55 -12.49
CA ALA A 277 6.87 9.33 -11.26
C ALA A 277 6.59 10.82 -11.51
N ALA A 278 7.21 11.42 -12.54
CA ALA A 278 7.01 12.82 -12.88
C ALA A 278 5.54 13.14 -13.16
N LEU A 279 4.87 12.34 -13.99
CA LEU A 279 3.46 12.52 -14.31
C LEU A 279 2.57 12.33 -13.07
N SER A 280 2.86 11.36 -12.21
CA SER A 280 2.08 11.12 -10.99
C SER A 280 2.21 12.27 -9.99
N LEU A 281 3.39 12.84 -9.84
CA LEU A 281 3.64 14.01 -9.00
C LEU A 281 2.88 15.24 -9.51
N ILE A 282 2.88 15.47 -10.82
CA ILE A 282 2.19 16.62 -11.44
C ILE A 282 0.67 16.44 -11.35
N VAL A 283 0.15 15.37 -11.95
CA VAL A 283 -1.30 15.15 -12.06
C VAL A 283 -1.94 14.96 -10.69
N GLY A 284 -1.32 14.17 -9.81
CA GLY A 284 -1.84 13.93 -8.46
C GLY A 284 -1.99 15.21 -7.65
N ASN A 285 -0.97 16.06 -7.62
CA ASN A 285 -1.01 17.29 -6.83
C ASN A 285 -1.91 18.37 -7.45
N ILE A 286 -1.83 18.60 -8.76
CA ILE A 286 -2.63 19.64 -9.42
C ILE A 286 -4.13 19.28 -9.38
N THR A 287 -4.49 18.03 -9.71
CA THR A 287 -5.89 17.62 -9.73
C THR A 287 -6.49 17.51 -8.33
N GLY A 288 -5.66 17.21 -7.32
CA GLY A 288 -6.07 17.20 -5.91
C GLY A 288 -6.62 18.53 -5.41
N ILE A 289 -6.12 19.66 -5.92
CA ILE A 289 -6.53 21.02 -5.52
C ILE A 289 -8.03 21.29 -5.78
N VAL A 290 -8.55 20.86 -6.92
CA VAL A 290 -9.91 21.15 -7.34
C VAL A 290 -10.97 20.20 -6.75
N GLN A 291 -10.54 19.17 -6.03
CA GLN A 291 -11.48 18.20 -5.47
C GLN A 291 -12.26 18.80 -4.28
N ARG A 292 -13.55 18.43 -4.22
CA ARG A 292 -14.45 18.76 -3.10
C ARG A 292 -14.83 17.53 -2.28
N ASN A 293 -14.75 16.34 -2.86
CA ASN A 293 -14.95 15.07 -2.16
C ASN A 293 -13.64 14.66 -1.49
N ILE A 294 -13.69 14.38 -0.16
CA ILE A 294 -12.49 14.06 0.62
C ILE A 294 -11.84 12.74 0.18
N LYS A 295 -12.64 11.72 -0.16
CA LYS A 295 -12.12 10.43 -0.62
C LYS A 295 -11.43 10.57 -1.98
N ARG A 296 -12.02 11.36 -2.89
CA ARG A 296 -11.42 11.64 -4.20
C ARG A 296 -10.16 12.49 -4.09
N MET A 297 -10.13 13.45 -3.17
CA MET A 297 -8.92 14.21 -2.87
C MET A 297 -7.80 13.32 -2.32
N LEU A 298 -8.13 12.43 -1.37
CA LEU A 298 -7.16 11.43 -0.85
C LEU A 298 -6.71 10.43 -1.92
N ALA A 299 -7.54 10.16 -2.94
CA ALA A 299 -7.16 9.35 -4.09
C ALA A 299 -6.08 10.04 -4.94
N TYR A 300 -6.23 11.32 -5.26
CA TYR A 300 -5.19 12.08 -5.97
C TYR A 300 -3.93 12.29 -5.10
N SER A 301 -4.11 12.46 -3.80
CA SER A 301 -3.02 12.39 -2.83
C SER A 301 -2.26 11.04 -2.92
N ALA A 302 -2.97 9.92 -2.98
CA ALA A 302 -2.36 8.59 -3.13
C ALA A 302 -1.55 8.48 -4.44
N ILE A 303 -2.07 8.99 -5.55
CA ILE A 303 -1.37 9.01 -6.85
C ILE A 303 -0.04 9.76 -6.72
N SER A 304 -0.04 10.95 -6.12
CA SER A 304 1.17 11.73 -5.89
C SER A 304 2.15 11.03 -4.94
N ASN A 305 1.67 10.46 -3.84
CA ASN A 305 2.52 9.73 -2.88
C ASN A 305 3.15 8.48 -3.50
N MET A 306 2.44 7.78 -4.38
CA MET A 306 3.04 6.67 -5.13
C MET A 306 4.09 7.16 -6.14
N GLY A 307 3.99 8.38 -6.63
CA GLY A 307 5.07 9.04 -7.37
C GLY A 307 6.38 9.11 -6.55
N PHE A 308 6.32 9.45 -5.25
CA PHE A 308 7.48 9.42 -4.35
C PHE A 308 8.01 7.99 -4.13
N VAL A 309 7.14 6.98 -4.01
CA VAL A 309 7.58 5.57 -3.94
C VAL A 309 8.35 5.18 -5.19
N LEU A 310 7.88 5.58 -6.37
CA LEU A 310 8.58 5.34 -7.64
C LEU A 310 9.93 6.05 -7.70
N LEU A 311 10.07 7.28 -7.15
CA LEU A 311 11.36 7.98 -7.04
C LEU A 311 12.39 7.15 -6.29
N GLY A 312 12.00 6.54 -5.16
CA GLY A 312 12.91 5.68 -4.40
C GLY A 312 13.29 4.40 -5.15
N LEU A 313 12.36 3.80 -5.91
CA LEU A 313 12.66 2.62 -6.72
C LEU A 313 13.65 2.94 -7.86
N LEU A 314 13.41 4.00 -8.61
CA LEU A 314 14.27 4.38 -9.75
C LEU A 314 15.64 4.92 -9.32
N ALA A 315 15.74 5.48 -8.11
CA ALA A 315 16.98 6.03 -7.56
C ALA A 315 17.99 4.95 -7.12
N GLY A 316 17.59 3.69 -7.05
CA GLY A 316 18.51 2.58 -6.74
C GLY A 316 19.48 2.22 -7.85
N ILE A 317 19.39 2.86 -9.03
CA ILE A 317 20.24 2.57 -10.18
C ILE A 317 21.28 3.70 -10.33
N VAL A 318 22.41 3.50 -9.70
CA VAL A 318 23.55 4.44 -9.72
C VAL A 318 24.80 3.70 -10.17
N LYS A 319 25.52 4.27 -11.14
CA LYS A 319 26.80 3.74 -11.56
C LYS A 319 27.89 4.08 -10.55
N GLY A 320 28.60 3.07 -10.06
CA GLY A 320 29.82 3.24 -9.27
C GLY A 320 29.64 3.40 -7.76
N ASP A 321 28.44 3.37 -7.21
CA ASP A 321 28.20 3.38 -5.76
C ASP A 321 27.42 2.12 -5.31
N ALA A 322 28.11 1.20 -4.64
CA ALA A 322 27.55 -0.05 -4.14
C ALA A 322 26.56 0.14 -2.98
N ALA A 323 26.58 1.28 -2.28
CA ALA A 323 25.68 1.56 -1.17
C ALA A 323 24.37 2.26 -1.61
N ALA A 324 24.40 2.94 -2.74
CA ALA A 324 23.27 3.70 -3.25
C ALA A 324 21.98 2.90 -3.42
N PRO A 325 22.00 1.66 -3.99
CA PRO A 325 20.80 0.84 -4.13
C PRO A 325 20.11 0.56 -2.80
N ALA A 326 20.86 0.17 -1.77
CA ALA A 326 20.29 -0.13 -0.46
C ALA A 326 19.65 1.09 0.19
N ASN A 327 20.26 2.26 0.08
CA ASN A 327 19.73 3.51 0.63
C ASN A 327 18.46 3.95 -0.12
N ALA A 328 18.42 3.85 -1.44
CA ALA A 328 17.28 4.24 -2.25
C ALA A 328 16.07 3.32 -2.03
N TYR A 329 16.27 2.00 -2.09
CA TYR A 329 15.15 1.05 -1.88
C TYR A 329 14.63 1.06 -0.45
N SER A 330 15.51 1.27 0.55
CA SER A 330 15.08 1.43 1.95
C SER A 330 14.29 2.73 2.16
N SER A 331 14.65 3.81 1.46
CA SER A 331 13.88 5.06 1.48
C SER A 331 12.49 4.89 0.88
N ALA A 332 12.36 4.16 -0.24
CA ALA A 332 11.06 3.81 -0.83
C ALA A 332 10.22 2.92 0.10
N MET A 333 10.86 1.94 0.75
CA MET A 333 10.23 1.06 1.73
C MET A 333 9.71 1.84 2.94
N PHE A 334 10.55 2.71 3.51
CA PHE A 334 10.17 3.60 4.60
C PHE A 334 8.99 4.49 4.20
N TYR A 335 9.03 5.06 2.99
CA TYR A 335 7.94 5.89 2.46
C TYR A 335 6.62 5.10 2.35
N ALA A 336 6.66 3.88 1.84
CA ALA A 336 5.47 3.04 1.71
C ALA A 336 4.85 2.71 3.08
N ILE A 337 5.67 2.43 4.10
CA ILE A 337 5.21 2.19 5.48
C ILE A 337 4.57 3.44 6.07
N VAL A 338 5.21 4.59 5.95
CA VAL A 338 4.71 5.88 6.43
C VAL A 338 3.39 6.25 5.74
N TYR A 339 3.31 6.02 4.43
CA TYR A 339 2.07 6.22 3.67
C TYR A 339 0.91 5.36 4.20
N LEU A 340 1.16 4.08 4.51
CA LEU A 340 0.14 3.21 5.09
C LEU A 340 -0.38 3.76 6.43
N ILE A 341 0.54 4.08 7.37
CA ILE A 341 0.17 4.60 8.71
C ILE A 341 -0.66 5.87 8.58
N THR A 342 -0.26 6.78 7.70
CA THR A 342 -0.96 8.04 7.48
C THR A 342 -2.31 7.86 6.80
N THR A 343 -2.41 6.93 5.85
CA THR A 343 -3.66 6.60 5.16
C THR A 343 -4.67 5.96 6.12
N LEU A 344 -4.23 5.03 6.98
CA LEU A 344 -5.06 4.45 8.03
C LEU A 344 -5.65 5.53 8.93
N GLY A 345 -4.84 6.46 9.40
CA GLY A 345 -5.30 7.57 10.24
C GLY A 345 -6.28 8.50 9.53
N SER A 346 -6.00 8.89 8.30
CA SER A 346 -6.85 9.79 7.51
C SER A 346 -8.24 9.19 7.27
N PHE A 347 -8.31 7.98 6.71
CA PHE A 347 -9.59 7.29 6.50
C PHE A 347 -10.26 6.88 7.82
N GLY A 348 -9.48 6.61 8.87
CA GLY A 348 -9.98 6.35 10.22
C GLY A 348 -10.80 7.53 10.76
N VAL A 349 -10.33 8.78 10.55
CA VAL A 349 -11.10 9.99 10.92
C VAL A 349 -12.32 10.16 10.02
N VAL A 350 -12.20 9.97 8.70
CA VAL A 350 -13.34 10.03 7.79
C VAL A 350 -14.46 9.07 8.23
N MET A 351 -14.10 7.81 8.53
CA MET A 351 -15.06 6.82 9.04
C MET A 351 -15.59 7.14 10.44
N LEU A 352 -14.86 7.88 11.26
CA LEU A 352 -15.32 8.30 12.59
C LEU A 352 -16.41 9.36 12.49
N LEU A 353 -16.35 10.23 11.49
CA LEU A 353 -17.35 11.27 11.24
C LEU A 353 -18.60 10.72 10.57
N ALA A 354 -18.48 9.61 9.86
CA ALA A 354 -19.60 8.95 9.19
C ALA A 354 -20.59 8.34 10.22
N ARG A 355 -21.89 8.44 9.95
CA ARG A 355 -23.02 7.93 10.76
C ARG A 355 -23.96 7.11 9.87
N ARG A 356 -24.99 6.48 10.46
CA ARG A 356 -25.92 5.58 9.77
C ARG A 356 -26.46 6.15 8.44
N ASP A 357 -26.90 7.42 8.45
CA ASP A 357 -27.51 8.09 7.30
C ASP A 357 -26.66 9.26 6.76
N PHE A 358 -25.37 9.32 7.16
CA PHE A 358 -24.47 10.40 6.78
C PHE A 358 -23.08 9.87 6.47
N GLU A 359 -22.61 10.15 5.26
CA GLU A 359 -21.22 9.94 4.85
C GLU A 359 -20.47 11.27 4.90
N ALA A 360 -19.35 11.33 5.61
CA ALA A 360 -18.49 12.51 5.63
C ALA A 360 -17.64 12.55 4.33
N GLU A 361 -18.30 12.83 3.21
CA GLU A 361 -17.67 12.76 1.88
C GLU A 361 -17.16 14.10 1.36
N THR A 362 -17.72 15.21 1.85
CA THR A 362 -17.29 16.54 1.41
C THR A 362 -16.24 17.11 2.35
N ILE A 363 -15.35 17.92 1.80
CA ILE A 363 -14.35 18.64 2.61
C ILE A 363 -15.03 19.57 3.63
N ASP A 364 -16.22 20.09 3.28
CA ASP A 364 -17.00 20.97 4.15
C ASP A 364 -17.54 20.27 5.41
N ASP A 365 -17.71 18.94 5.39
CA ASP A 365 -18.15 18.15 6.56
C ASP A 365 -17.14 18.20 7.72
N PHE A 366 -15.92 18.62 7.44
CA PHE A 366 -14.84 18.79 8.44
C PHE A 366 -14.83 20.16 9.10
N LYS A 367 -15.69 21.14 8.67
CA LYS A 367 -15.74 22.47 9.26
C LYS A 367 -15.99 22.42 10.77
N GLY A 368 -15.17 23.16 11.50
CA GLY A 368 -15.28 23.29 12.94
C GLY A 368 -15.08 22.00 13.74
N LEU A 369 -14.43 20.99 13.17
CA LEU A 369 -14.16 19.72 13.84
C LEU A 369 -13.43 19.92 15.17
N ASN A 370 -12.54 20.91 15.27
CA ASN A 370 -11.84 21.23 16.52
C ASN A 370 -12.80 21.63 17.66
N LYS A 371 -13.91 22.32 17.36
CA LYS A 371 -14.92 22.66 18.37
C LYS A 371 -15.74 21.45 18.82
N ARG A 372 -15.94 20.48 17.93
CA ARG A 372 -16.71 19.24 18.20
C ARG A 372 -15.85 18.18 18.90
N SER A 373 -14.61 18.02 18.48
CA SER A 373 -13.66 17.06 19.05
C SER A 373 -12.22 17.49 18.77
N PRO A 374 -11.57 18.20 19.69
CA PRO A 374 -10.19 18.68 19.54
C PRO A 374 -9.19 17.55 19.25
N VAL A 375 -9.39 16.38 19.89
CA VAL A 375 -8.49 15.23 19.75
C VAL A 375 -8.48 14.71 18.31
N PHE A 376 -9.64 14.52 17.69
CA PHE A 376 -9.71 13.98 16.32
C PHE A 376 -9.39 15.02 15.25
N ALA A 377 -9.64 16.30 15.54
CA ALA A 377 -9.13 17.40 14.73
C ALA A 377 -7.59 17.42 14.74
N PHE A 378 -6.97 17.22 15.91
CA PHE A 378 -5.52 17.11 16.03
C PHE A 378 -4.97 15.90 15.26
N VAL A 379 -5.56 14.71 15.42
CA VAL A 379 -5.17 13.52 14.66
C VAL A 379 -5.23 13.78 13.17
N MET A 380 -6.35 14.32 12.65
CA MET A 380 -6.48 14.63 11.23
C MET A 380 -5.48 15.69 10.76
N MET A 381 -5.20 16.71 11.57
CA MET A 381 -4.18 17.70 11.27
C MET A 381 -2.80 17.07 11.12
N VAL A 382 -2.42 16.18 12.04
CA VAL A 382 -1.15 15.44 11.98
C VAL A 382 -1.08 14.57 10.71
N MET A 383 -2.18 13.90 10.31
CA MET A 383 -2.23 13.14 9.06
C MET A 383 -2.03 14.04 7.84
N MET A 384 -2.72 15.19 7.80
CA MET A 384 -2.59 16.15 6.69
C MET A 384 -1.18 16.75 6.61
N PHE A 385 -0.57 17.06 7.76
CA PHE A 385 0.81 17.55 7.80
C PHE A 385 1.81 16.47 7.35
N SER A 386 1.58 15.22 7.73
CA SER A 386 2.42 14.10 7.30
C SER A 386 2.35 13.89 5.79
N LEU A 387 1.14 13.89 5.19
CA LEU A 387 0.98 13.80 3.73
C LEU A 387 1.59 15.02 2.99
N ALA A 388 1.47 16.20 3.57
CA ALA A 388 2.11 17.42 3.04
C ALA A 388 3.64 17.34 3.12
N GLY A 389 4.17 16.63 4.13
CA GLY A 389 5.61 16.60 4.42
C GLY A 389 6.06 17.79 5.28
N ILE A 390 5.28 18.14 6.30
CA ILE A 390 5.57 19.25 7.22
C ILE A 390 6.20 18.71 8.50
N PRO A 391 7.37 19.22 8.95
CA PRO A 391 7.92 18.87 10.26
C PRO A 391 6.96 19.22 11.40
N PRO A 392 6.93 18.50 12.51
CA PRO A 392 7.77 17.35 12.91
C PRO A 392 7.18 15.97 12.58
N THR A 393 6.35 15.85 11.56
CA THR A 393 5.72 14.56 11.20
C THR A 393 6.65 13.65 10.41
N VAL A 394 6.40 12.35 10.49
CA VAL A 394 7.24 11.33 9.83
C VAL A 394 7.24 11.44 8.31
N GLY A 395 6.16 11.95 7.70
CA GLY A 395 6.07 12.16 6.25
C GLY A 395 7.10 13.13 5.69
N PHE A 396 7.56 14.11 6.50
CA PHE A 396 8.68 14.96 6.12
C PHE A 396 9.96 14.16 5.89
N TYR A 397 10.32 13.29 6.84
CA TYR A 397 11.53 12.47 6.72
C TYR A 397 11.42 11.44 5.61
N ALA A 398 10.22 10.90 5.36
CA ALA A 398 9.98 9.98 4.26
C ALA A 398 10.22 10.64 2.89
N LYS A 399 9.72 11.87 2.70
CA LYS A 399 10.00 12.67 1.49
C LYS A 399 11.47 13.01 1.37
N LEU A 400 12.08 13.48 2.47
CA LEU A 400 13.48 13.87 2.49
C LEU A 400 14.40 12.71 2.07
N ALA A 401 14.24 11.53 2.65
CA ALA A 401 15.05 10.34 2.35
C ALA A 401 14.96 9.93 0.86
N VAL A 402 13.75 9.97 0.28
CA VAL A 402 13.56 9.66 -1.14
C VAL A 402 14.15 10.74 -2.05
N LEU A 403 14.02 12.02 -1.68
CA LEU A 403 14.61 13.13 -2.43
C LEU A 403 16.14 13.09 -2.41
N GLU A 404 16.73 12.80 -1.25
CA GLU A 404 18.17 12.61 -1.10
C GLU A 404 18.67 11.46 -2.01
N ALA A 405 18.01 10.31 -1.99
CA ALA A 405 18.33 9.21 -2.87
C ALA A 405 18.22 9.59 -4.36
N THR A 406 17.20 10.39 -4.73
CA THR A 406 16.99 10.84 -6.12
C THR A 406 18.09 11.80 -6.56
N VAL A 407 18.53 12.70 -5.69
CA VAL A 407 19.66 13.61 -5.96
C VAL A 407 20.97 12.84 -6.10
N ASN A 408 21.24 11.88 -5.21
CA ASN A 408 22.41 11.01 -5.26
C ASN A 408 22.46 10.14 -6.53
N ALA A 409 21.30 9.81 -7.09
CA ALA A 409 21.18 9.13 -8.38
C ALA A 409 21.44 10.05 -9.60
N GLY A 410 21.78 11.33 -9.39
CA GLY A 410 22.02 12.30 -10.46
C GLY A 410 20.74 12.88 -11.09
N LEU A 411 19.56 12.57 -10.54
CA LEU A 411 18.26 13.00 -11.06
C LEU A 411 17.73 14.24 -10.30
N THR A 412 18.61 15.23 -10.07
CA THR A 412 18.31 16.45 -9.31
C THR A 412 17.10 17.21 -9.87
N TRP A 413 16.94 17.27 -11.20
CA TRP A 413 15.80 17.92 -11.83
C TRP A 413 14.47 17.28 -11.40
N LEU A 414 14.43 15.96 -11.25
CA LEU A 414 13.24 15.22 -10.84
C LEU A 414 12.95 15.43 -9.35
N ALA A 415 13.99 15.53 -8.51
CA ALA A 415 13.85 15.89 -7.11
C ALA A 415 13.28 17.31 -6.96
N VAL A 416 13.76 18.28 -7.76
CA VAL A 416 13.22 19.65 -7.79
C VAL A 416 11.77 19.67 -8.23
N LEU A 417 11.40 18.90 -9.27
CA LEU A 417 10.01 18.73 -9.72
C LEU A 417 9.14 18.19 -8.58
N ALA A 418 9.61 17.19 -7.85
CA ALA A 418 8.89 16.57 -6.73
C ALA A 418 8.65 17.58 -5.59
N VAL A 419 9.64 18.43 -5.27
CA VAL A 419 9.49 19.49 -4.25
C VAL A 419 8.47 20.53 -4.70
N ILE A 420 8.57 21.04 -5.93
CA ILE A 420 7.63 22.04 -6.46
C ILE A 420 6.21 21.51 -6.47
N THR A 421 6.00 20.29 -6.97
CA THR A 421 4.66 19.70 -7.02
C THR A 421 4.11 19.38 -5.64
N SER A 422 4.97 19.00 -4.67
CA SER A 422 4.57 18.79 -3.28
C SER A 422 4.11 20.09 -2.61
N LEU A 423 4.68 21.24 -2.98
CA LEU A 423 4.24 22.54 -2.50
C LEU A 423 2.80 22.84 -2.96
N PHE A 424 2.46 22.53 -4.22
CA PHE A 424 1.07 22.61 -4.68
C PHE A 424 0.16 21.63 -3.90
N GLY A 425 0.64 20.45 -3.59
CA GLY A 425 -0.06 19.46 -2.76
C GLY A 425 -0.34 19.96 -1.35
N ALA A 426 0.55 20.71 -0.75
CA ALA A 426 0.35 21.25 0.59
C ALA A 426 -0.92 22.10 0.70
N PHE A 427 -1.33 22.78 -0.39
CA PHE A 427 -2.54 23.62 -0.40
C PHE A 427 -3.80 22.86 0.00
N TYR A 428 -4.09 21.70 -0.61
CA TYR A 428 -5.34 20.99 -0.31
C TYR A 428 -5.30 20.30 1.04
N TYR A 429 -4.14 19.92 1.57
CA TYR A 429 -4.02 19.40 2.93
C TYR A 429 -4.25 20.52 3.96
N LEU A 430 -3.60 21.67 3.79
CA LEU A 430 -3.78 22.83 4.66
C LEU A 430 -5.20 23.40 4.59
N ARG A 431 -5.88 23.30 3.44
CA ARG A 431 -7.29 23.67 3.30
C ARG A 431 -8.17 22.89 4.28
N ILE A 432 -7.96 21.57 4.43
CA ILE A 432 -8.72 20.76 5.42
C ILE A 432 -8.43 21.24 6.84
N VAL A 433 -7.15 21.46 7.16
CA VAL A 433 -6.75 21.96 8.50
C VAL A 433 -7.40 23.31 8.78
N LYS A 434 -7.38 24.23 7.81
CA LYS A 434 -8.05 25.53 7.92
C LYS A 434 -9.54 25.39 8.24
N LEU A 435 -10.27 24.54 7.51
CA LEU A 435 -11.69 24.32 7.72
C LEU A 435 -11.99 23.72 9.10
N MET A 436 -11.16 22.80 9.58
CA MET A 436 -11.34 22.15 10.88
C MET A 436 -11.15 23.10 12.06
N TYR A 437 -10.20 24.02 11.97
CA TYR A 437 -9.79 24.86 13.11
C TYR A 437 -10.39 26.26 13.09
N PHE A 438 -10.61 26.85 11.92
CA PHE A 438 -10.97 28.28 11.80
C PHE A 438 -12.43 28.52 11.37
N ASP A 439 -13.08 27.55 10.71
CA ASP A 439 -14.45 27.74 10.27
C ASP A 439 -15.46 27.28 11.35
N ALA A 440 -16.67 27.83 11.31
CA ALA A 440 -17.73 27.42 12.22
C ALA A 440 -18.24 26.01 11.86
N PRO A 441 -18.60 25.18 12.85
CA PRO A 441 -19.18 23.88 12.61
C PRO A 441 -20.53 23.99 11.92
N GLN A 442 -20.77 23.24 10.85
CA GLN A 442 -22.05 23.12 10.17
C GLN A 442 -22.96 22.07 10.84
N ASP A 443 -22.35 21.09 11.51
CA ASP A 443 -23.03 20.01 12.21
C ASP A 443 -22.56 20.00 13.68
N ALA A 444 -23.49 20.05 14.61
CA ALA A 444 -23.22 20.01 16.04
C ALA A 444 -23.40 18.61 16.67
N SER A 445 -23.70 17.59 15.84
CA SER A 445 -23.94 16.24 16.33
C SER A 445 -22.72 15.66 17.04
N PRO A 446 -22.92 14.95 18.17
CA PRO A 446 -21.80 14.35 18.90
C PRO A 446 -21.10 13.29 18.05
N ILE A 447 -19.78 13.24 18.13
CA ILE A 447 -18.99 12.22 17.48
C ILE A 447 -19.05 10.95 18.33
N THR A 448 -19.85 9.99 17.89
CA THR A 448 -20.01 8.69 18.55
C THR A 448 -19.08 7.68 17.90
N GLY A 449 -18.20 7.05 18.65
CA GLY A 449 -17.28 6.03 18.15
C GLY A 449 -17.04 4.96 19.19
N ASP A 450 -16.77 3.74 18.72
CA ASP A 450 -16.33 2.63 19.57
C ASP A 450 -15.00 3.01 20.27
N PHE A 451 -14.89 2.66 21.56
CA PHE A 451 -13.70 2.95 22.36
C PHE A 451 -12.41 2.43 21.68
N CYS A 452 -12.42 1.20 21.20
CA CYS A 452 -11.26 0.61 20.52
C CYS A 452 -10.82 1.44 19.30
N LYS A 453 -11.76 1.83 18.43
CA LYS A 453 -11.48 2.66 17.25
C LYS A 453 -10.87 4.00 17.63
N ARG A 454 -11.45 4.69 18.64
CA ARG A 454 -10.97 5.98 19.12
C ARG A 454 -9.55 5.89 19.68
N THR A 455 -9.27 4.85 20.48
CA THR A 455 -7.95 4.63 21.09
C THR A 455 -6.90 4.34 20.00
N ILE A 456 -7.16 3.41 19.07
CA ILE A 456 -6.21 3.08 18.01
C ILE A 456 -5.96 4.28 17.09
N LEU A 457 -6.99 5.12 16.85
CA LEU A 457 -6.84 6.33 16.05
C LEU A 457 -5.92 7.37 16.71
N VAL A 458 -6.04 7.53 18.03
CA VAL A 458 -5.13 8.39 18.80
C VAL A 458 -3.71 7.83 18.79
N VAL A 459 -3.56 6.53 19.01
CA VAL A 459 -2.25 5.84 18.94
C VAL A 459 -1.62 6.02 17.56
N ASN A 460 -2.41 5.89 16.50
CA ASN A 460 -1.94 6.13 15.13
C ASN A 460 -1.45 7.59 14.94
N GLY A 461 -2.22 8.58 15.43
CA GLY A 461 -1.80 9.98 15.39
C GLY A 461 -0.49 10.23 16.15
N LEU A 462 -0.38 9.68 17.34
CA LEU A 462 0.84 9.78 18.16
C LEU A 462 2.02 9.07 17.49
N ALA A 463 1.80 7.91 16.84
CA ALA A 463 2.84 7.20 16.11
C ALA A 463 3.44 8.03 14.97
N VAL A 464 2.60 8.77 14.22
CA VAL A 464 3.07 9.66 13.15
C VAL A 464 3.97 10.78 13.68
N VAL A 465 3.64 11.33 14.86
CA VAL A 465 4.46 12.35 15.52
C VAL A 465 5.73 11.73 16.12
N ALA A 466 5.61 10.62 16.84
CA ALA A 466 6.74 9.95 17.49
C ALA A 466 7.78 9.48 16.47
N LEU A 467 7.34 8.84 15.37
CA LEU A 467 8.22 8.44 14.28
C LEU A 467 8.80 9.67 13.53
N GLY A 468 8.12 10.81 13.57
CA GLY A 468 8.66 12.06 13.02
C GLY A 468 9.73 12.68 13.92
N LEU A 469 9.63 12.53 15.24
CA LEU A 469 10.65 13.01 16.17
C LEU A 469 11.88 12.07 16.20
N VAL A 470 11.66 10.77 16.04
CA VAL A 470 12.70 9.74 16.08
C VAL A 470 12.54 8.78 14.89
N PRO A 471 12.89 9.19 13.66
CA PRO A 471 12.72 8.36 12.45
C PRO A 471 13.76 7.24 12.32
N SER A 472 14.91 7.39 12.99
CA SER A 472 16.08 6.52 12.84
C SER A 472 15.82 5.02 13.05
N PRO A 473 15.05 4.56 14.07
CA PRO A 473 14.85 3.13 14.26
C PRO A 473 14.16 2.45 13.08
N LEU A 474 13.10 3.07 12.55
CA LEU A 474 12.37 2.52 11.41
C LEU A 474 13.19 2.61 10.12
N LEU A 475 13.89 3.72 9.88
CA LEU A 475 14.81 3.88 8.74
C LEU A 475 15.92 2.83 8.77
N THR A 476 16.55 2.61 9.93
CA THR A 476 17.61 1.61 10.09
C THR A 476 17.08 0.21 9.87
N ALA A 477 15.89 -0.13 10.38
CA ALA A 477 15.25 -1.42 10.15
C ALA A 477 14.97 -1.65 8.65
N CYS A 478 14.45 -0.64 7.92
CA CYS A 478 14.27 -0.70 6.47
C CYS A 478 15.60 -0.93 5.74
N LEU A 479 16.65 -0.21 6.14
CA LEU A 479 17.97 -0.34 5.53
C LEU A 479 18.58 -1.73 5.76
N GLN A 480 18.47 -2.27 6.97
CA GLN A 480 18.95 -3.61 7.28
C GLN A 480 18.18 -4.68 6.50
N ALA A 481 16.84 -4.59 6.45
CA ALA A 481 16.01 -5.52 5.70
C ALA A 481 16.37 -5.53 4.20
N ILE A 482 16.56 -4.38 3.60
CA ILE A 482 16.98 -4.28 2.18
C ILE A 482 18.40 -4.79 1.99
N ARG A 483 19.36 -4.42 2.86
CA ARG A 483 20.74 -4.89 2.75
C ARG A 483 20.86 -6.41 2.81
N HIS A 484 20.19 -7.07 3.78
CA HIS A 484 20.19 -8.52 3.89
C HIS A 484 19.63 -9.19 2.62
N THR A 485 18.58 -8.61 2.06
CA THR A 485 17.94 -9.14 0.84
C THR A 485 18.82 -8.95 -0.40
N LEU A 486 19.49 -7.81 -0.54
CA LEU A 486 20.35 -7.52 -1.70
C LEU A 486 21.67 -8.33 -1.71
N GLN A 487 22.17 -8.74 -0.53
CA GLN A 487 23.42 -9.54 -0.43
C GLN A 487 23.37 -10.87 -1.19
N THR A 488 22.19 -11.36 -1.51
CA THR A 488 22.01 -12.62 -2.25
C THR A 488 21.89 -12.44 -3.76
N LEU A 489 21.79 -11.20 -4.22
CA LEU A 489 21.89 -10.92 -5.64
C LEU A 489 23.32 -11.19 -6.12
N PRO A 490 23.52 -11.78 -7.29
CA PRO A 490 24.82 -11.87 -7.94
C PRO A 490 25.20 -10.49 -8.53
N LEU A 491 25.49 -9.55 -7.61
CA LEU A 491 25.97 -8.19 -7.96
C LEU A 491 27.47 -8.23 -8.25
#